data_91070fe48d97832b670ca14d560bde1f
#
_entry.id   91070fe48d97832b670ca14d560bde1f
#
_cell.length_a   1.000
_cell.length_b   1.000
_cell.length_c   1.000
_cell.angle_alpha   90.00
_cell.angle_beta   90.00
_cell.angle_gamma   90.00
#
_symmetry.space_group_name_H-M   'P 1'
#
loop_
_entity.id
_entity.type
_entity.pdbx_description
1 polymer ?
#
loop_
_entity_poly.entity_id
_entity_poly.type
_entity_poly.pdbx_seq_one_letter_code
_entity_poly.pdbx_strand_id
1 'polypeptide(L)' 'MITVKCFARYRTLLGFAELRLPVVPTLGDLLTDPRLAPLPKDALLAVNQSFADRATPLADCDEVALMPPVSGG' A
#
# COMPACT_ATOMS: atom_id res chain seq x y z
N MET A 1 13.79 2.32 -4.42
CA MET A 1 12.80 1.29 -4.03
C MET A 1 11.70 1.91 -3.18
N ILE A 2 10.52 1.40 -3.31
CA ILE A 2 9.39 1.75 -2.44
C ILE A 2 9.25 0.66 -1.39
N THR A 3 9.11 1.03 -0.12
CA THR A 3 8.82 0.08 0.95
C THR A 3 7.32 0.03 1.16
N VAL A 4 6.72 -1.15 1.02
CA VAL A 4 5.29 -1.35 1.22
C VAL A 4 5.09 -2.08 2.54
N LYS A 5 4.29 -1.50 3.43
CA LYS A 5 3.98 -2.09 4.73
C LYS A 5 2.50 -2.42 4.82
N CYS A 6 2.21 -3.62 5.31
CA CYS A 6 0.84 -4.07 5.55
C CYS A 6 0.56 -4.11 7.03
N PHE A 7 -0.65 -3.76 7.42
CA PHE A 7 -1.07 -3.73 8.81
C PHE A 7 -2.27 -4.64 9.05
N ALA A 8 -2.37 -5.11 10.30
CA ALA A 8 -3.49 -5.92 10.77
C ALA A 8 -3.73 -7.13 9.85
N ARG A 9 -5.00 -7.40 9.50
CA ARG A 9 -5.35 -8.58 8.71
C ARG A 9 -4.76 -8.58 7.30
N TYR A 10 -4.29 -7.44 6.81
CA TYR A 10 -3.68 -7.39 5.48
C TYR A 10 -2.34 -8.11 5.41
N ARG A 11 -1.65 -8.27 6.54
CA ARG A 11 -0.43 -9.09 6.58
C ARG A 11 -0.73 -10.53 6.19
N THR A 12 -1.82 -11.08 6.70
CA THR A 12 -2.24 -12.44 6.36
C THR A 12 -2.79 -12.49 4.94
N LEU A 13 -3.60 -11.52 4.56
CA LEU A 13 -4.25 -11.49 3.25
C LEU A 13 -3.22 -11.44 2.12
N LEU A 14 -2.20 -10.58 2.26
CA LEU A 14 -1.19 -10.40 1.22
C LEU A 14 0.04 -11.29 1.41
N GLY A 15 0.20 -11.86 2.58
CA GLY A 15 1.28 -12.80 2.85
C GLY A 15 2.62 -12.17 3.24
N PHE A 16 2.63 -10.86 3.56
CA PHE A 16 3.86 -10.19 4.00
C PHE A 16 3.53 -9.02 4.92
N ALA A 17 4.48 -8.67 5.80
CA ALA A 17 4.37 -7.47 6.63
C ALA A 17 5.05 -6.28 5.96
N GLU A 18 6.14 -6.53 5.24
CA GLU A 18 6.90 -5.51 4.55
C GLU A 18 7.44 -6.10 3.25
N LEU A 19 7.41 -5.30 2.18
CA LEU A 19 7.89 -5.71 0.87
C LEU A 19 8.51 -4.49 0.18
N ARG A 20 9.60 -4.70 -0.54
CA ARG A 20 10.22 -3.64 -1.34
C ARG A 20 9.93 -3.85 -2.81
N LEU A 21 9.51 -2.79 -3.47
CA LEU A 21 9.17 -2.79 -4.88
C LEU A 21 9.89 -1.66 -5.61
N PRO A 22 10.13 -1.81 -6.93
CA PRO A 22 10.70 -0.72 -7.73
C PRO A 22 9.83 0.52 -7.71
N VAL A 23 10.44 1.68 -7.88
CA VAL A 23 9.71 2.94 -7.97
C VAL A 23 8.84 2.93 -9.22
N VAL A 24 7.60 3.38 -9.08
CA VAL A 24 6.65 3.58 -10.18
C VAL A 24 6.06 4.99 -10.04
N PRO A 25 5.45 5.53 -11.11
CA PRO A 25 5.02 6.94 -11.09
C PRO A 25 4.00 7.29 -10.02
N THR A 26 3.00 6.42 -9.78
CA THR A 26 1.93 6.71 -8.83
C THR A 26 1.62 5.52 -7.94
N LEU A 27 0.92 5.79 -6.84
CA LEU A 27 0.45 4.73 -5.95
C LEU A 27 -0.47 3.76 -6.68
N GLY A 28 -1.32 4.27 -7.59
CA GLY A 28 -2.17 3.40 -8.41
C GLY A 28 -1.37 2.43 -9.25
N ASP A 29 -0.26 2.89 -9.84
CA ASP A 29 0.62 2.00 -10.59
C ASP A 29 1.24 0.93 -9.69
N LEU A 30 1.62 1.29 -8.47
CA LEU A 30 2.15 0.33 -7.50
C LEU A 30 1.14 -0.77 -7.20
N LEU A 31 -0.13 -0.40 -7.04
CA LEU A 31 -1.19 -1.33 -6.68
C LEU A 31 -1.54 -2.31 -7.81
N THR A 32 -1.03 -2.10 -9.01
CA THR A 32 -1.19 -3.08 -10.10
C THR A 32 -0.22 -4.26 -9.99
N ASP A 33 0.73 -4.21 -9.07
CA ASP A 33 1.66 -5.33 -8.88
C ASP A 33 0.87 -6.57 -8.44
N PRO A 34 1.13 -7.74 -9.07
CA PRO A 34 0.40 -8.97 -8.73
C PRO A 34 0.44 -9.34 -7.24
N ARG A 35 1.51 -8.98 -6.55
CA ARG A 35 1.65 -9.26 -5.12
C ARG A 35 0.67 -8.47 -4.27
N LEU A 36 0.13 -7.37 -4.79
CA LEU A 36 -0.85 -6.53 -4.11
C LEU A 36 -2.27 -6.75 -4.63
N ALA A 37 -2.44 -7.67 -5.59
CA ALA A 37 -3.75 -7.93 -6.21
C ALA A 37 -4.86 -8.28 -5.21
N PRO A 38 -4.61 -9.05 -4.11
CA PRO A 38 -5.67 -9.36 -3.15
C PRO A 38 -6.14 -8.17 -2.31
N LEU A 39 -5.45 -7.02 -2.37
CA LEU A 39 -5.81 -5.85 -1.55
C LEU A 39 -7.23 -5.36 -1.90
N PRO A 40 -8.13 -5.23 -0.90
CA PRO A 40 -9.47 -4.70 -1.15
C PRO A 40 -9.43 -3.25 -1.63
N LYS A 41 -10.45 -2.87 -2.41
CA LYS A 41 -10.51 -1.52 -2.98
C LYS A 41 -10.77 -0.44 -1.94
N ASP A 42 -11.32 -0.80 -0.79
CA ASP A 42 -11.61 0.12 0.30
C ASP A 42 -10.46 0.27 1.30
N ALA A 43 -9.31 -0.34 1.00
CA ALA A 43 -8.14 -0.22 1.87
C ALA A 43 -7.72 1.25 2.03
N LEU A 44 -7.29 1.59 3.24
CA LEU A 44 -6.71 2.89 3.51
C LEU A 44 -5.26 2.89 3.03
N LEU A 45 -4.89 3.95 2.33
CA LEU A 45 -3.57 4.10 1.74
C LEU A 45 -2.87 5.31 2.35
N ALA A 46 -1.60 5.16 2.67
CA ALA A 46 -0.78 6.26 3.16
C ALA A 46 0.58 6.21 2.49
N VAL A 47 1.16 7.38 2.26
CA VAL A 47 2.53 7.53 1.77
C VAL A 47 3.27 8.41 2.75
N ASN A 48 4.37 7.90 3.30
CA ASN A 48 5.17 8.60 4.30
C ASN A 48 4.30 9.12 5.46
N GLN A 49 3.38 8.27 5.94
CA GLN A 49 2.50 8.51 7.07
C GLN A 49 1.42 9.58 6.84
N SER A 50 1.17 9.94 5.58
CA SER A 50 0.07 10.83 5.21
C SER A 50 -0.93 10.07 4.34
N PHE A 51 -2.22 10.20 4.61
CA PHE A 51 -3.23 9.54 3.78
C PHE A 51 -3.07 9.96 2.32
N ALA A 52 -3.26 9.00 1.44
CA ALA A 52 -3.03 9.17 0.01
C ALA A 52 -4.11 8.45 -0.79
N ASP A 53 -4.12 8.69 -2.08
CA ASP A 53 -5.00 8.01 -3.01
C ASP A 53 -4.19 7.44 -4.19
N ARG A 54 -4.88 6.83 -5.14
CA ARG A 54 -4.20 6.20 -6.27
C ARG A 54 -3.47 7.19 -7.19
N ALA A 55 -3.87 8.46 -7.17
CA ALA A 55 -3.23 9.48 -7.99
C ALA A 55 -1.95 10.04 -7.35
N THR A 56 -1.68 9.70 -6.10
CA THR A 56 -0.52 10.23 -5.38
C THR A 56 0.77 9.81 -6.06
N PRO A 57 1.65 10.76 -6.44
CA PRO A 57 2.93 10.42 -7.05
C PRO A 57 3.86 9.78 -6.02
N LEU A 58 4.72 8.88 -6.51
CA LEU A 58 5.71 8.20 -5.68
C LEU A 58 7.11 8.60 -6.10
N ALA A 59 8.01 8.63 -5.12
CA ALA A 59 9.42 8.87 -5.33
C ALA A 59 10.25 7.78 -4.66
N ASP A 60 11.52 7.70 -5.04
CA ASP A 60 12.42 6.73 -4.43
C ASP A 60 12.46 6.90 -2.91
N CYS A 61 12.54 5.78 -2.21
CA CYS A 61 12.56 5.71 -0.73
C CYS A 61 11.24 6.04 -0.06
N ASP A 62 10.15 6.22 -0.80
CA ASP A 62 8.84 6.40 -0.16
C ASP A 62 8.39 5.13 0.56
N GLU A 63 7.64 5.33 1.63
CA GLU A 63 7.04 4.27 2.41
C GLU A 63 5.53 4.30 2.22
N VAL A 64 4.97 3.19 1.73
CA VAL A 64 3.54 3.05 1.51
C VAL A 64 2.98 2.15 2.60
N ALA A 65 1.89 2.58 3.23
CA ALA A 65 1.18 1.79 4.22
C ALA A 65 -0.18 1.38 3.68
N LEU A 66 -0.51 0.10 3.85
CA LEU A 66 -1.79 -0.50 3.45
C LEU A 66 -2.50 -0.93 4.72
N MET A 67 -3.63 -0.30 5.02
CA MET A 67 -4.34 -0.49 6.27
C MET A 67 -5.80 -0.84 6.01
N PRO A 68 -6.40 -1.76 6.79
CA PRO A 68 -7.83 -1.98 6.71
C PRO A 68 -8.57 -0.71 7.13
N PRO A 69 -9.74 -0.45 6.52
CA PRO A 69 -10.56 0.66 6.98
C PRO A 69 -11.03 0.39 8.41
N VAL A 70 -11.18 1.46 9.18
CA VAL A 70 -11.73 1.33 10.53
C VAL A 70 -13.21 0.98 10.38
N SER A 71 -13.59 -0.23 10.78
CA SER A 71 -15.00 -0.57 10.84
C SER A 71 -15.63 0.18 11.99
N GLY A 72 -16.75 0.83 11.76
CA GLY A 72 -17.44 1.62 12.75
C GLY A 72 -18.20 0.79 13.77
N GLY A 73 -17.91 -0.45 13.82
CA GLY A 73 -18.64 -1.31 14.75
C GLY A 73 -17.73 -2.08 15.62
#